data_4cf365a6db5c4dadb13cd42f2a25c7d3
#
_entry.id   4cf365a6db5c4dadb13cd42f2a25c7d3
#
_cell.length_a   1.000
_cell.length_b   1.000
_cell.length_c   1.000
_cell.angle_alpha   90.00
_cell.angle_beta   90.00
_cell.angle_gamma   90.00
#
_symmetry.space_group_name_H-M   'P 1'
#
loop_
_entity.id
_entity.type
_entity.pdbx_description
1 polymer ?
#
loop_
_entity_poly.entity_id
_entity_poly.type
_entity_poly.pdbx_seq_one_letter_code
_entity_poly.pdbx_strand_id
1 'polypeptide(L)'
;MVSKKYAKYYKSKPVGDFTKLYHALTAPSFHIWGREWNSGYRMDWFCVTEPFLMINEPHTHDFDQFLAFQNADATRVNDFDAEVWLYVGPKGKQEKFVITETCFIHIPAGMVHTPLEFKIIRKPIVFMDIALTAEYIRKPEDKTKPITVERHEKAKGPVGHPSRRKKA
;
A
#
# COMPACT_ATOMS: atom_id res chain seq x y z
N MET A 1 6.74 32.71 14.78
CA MET A 1 5.54 31.87 14.50
C MET A 1 5.21 31.11 15.76
N VAL A 2 3.98 31.24 16.27
CA VAL A 2 3.56 30.46 17.46
C VAL A 2 3.38 29.01 17.02
N SER A 3 4.14 28.10 17.66
CA SER A 3 3.99 26.65 17.41
C SER A 3 2.60 26.22 17.87
N LYS A 4 1.80 25.65 16.97
CA LYS A 4 0.49 25.12 17.34
C LYS A 4 0.67 23.87 18.21
N LYS A 5 0.07 23.87 19.41
CA LYS A 5 0.16 22.79 20.41
C LYS A 5 -0.08 21.37 19.82
N TYR A 6 -0.98 21.26 18.85
CA TYR A 6 -1.38 19.99 18.25
C TYR A 6 -0.79 19.74 16.86
N ALA A 7 0.19 20.53 16.43
CA ALA A 7 0.84 20.37 15.12
C ALA A 7 1.46 18.97 14.90
N LYS A 8 1.87 18.32 15.99
CA LYS A 8 2.43 16.95 15.96
C LYS A 8 1.44 15.87 15.46
N TYR A 9 0.13 16.16 15.49
CA TYR A 9 -0.90 15.22 14.99
C TYR A 9 -1.34 15.51 13.57
N TYR A 10 -0.74 16.50 12.91
CA TYR A 10 -1.10 16.92 11.56
C TYR A 10 0.06 16.69 10.60
N LYS A 11 -0.17 15.85 9.58
CA LYS A 11 0.76 15.62 8.47
C LYS A 11 0.15 16.16 7.19
N SER A 12 0.76 17.20 6.65
CA SER A 12 0.34 17.80 5.37
C SER A 12 1.02 17.07 4.21
N LYS A 13 0.27 16.81 3.15
CA LYS A 13 0.81 16.25 1.89
C LYS A 13 1.60 14.95 2.11
N PRO A 14 1.00 13.90 2.68
CA PRO A 14 1.66 12.63 2.94
C PRO A 14 1.88 11.83 1.64
N VAL A 15 2.36 12.48 0.60
CA VAL A 15 2.58 11.88 -0.74
C VAL A 15 3.95 11.24 -0.78
N GLY A 16 4.01 10.01 -1.26
CA GLY A 16 5.22 9.24 -1.48
C GLY A 16 5.45 8.94 -2.96
N ASP A 17 6.67 8.57 -3.26
CA ASP A 17 7.08 8.03 -4.55
C ASP A 17 7.43 6.56 -4.36
N PHE A 18 6.59 5.69 -4.89
CA PHE A 18 6.75 4.24 -4.82
C PHE A 18 7.33 3.63 -6.11
N THR A 19 7.67 4.44 -7.10
CA THR A 19 8.20 3.96 -8.39
C THR A 19 9.51 3.17 -8.25
N LYS A 20 10.29 3.44 -7.21
CA LYS A 20 11.52 2.68 -6.89
C LYS A 20 11.22 1.26 -6.42
N LEU A 21 10.07 1.05 -5.78
CA LEU A 21 9.64 -0.25 -5.28
C LEU A 21 8.76 -0.97 -6.31
N TYR A 22 7.84 -0.23 -6.92
CA TYR A 22 6.91 -0.71 -7.94
C TYR A 22 6.92 0.24 -9.13
N HIS A 23 7.64 -0.09 -10.20
CA HIS A 23 7.80 0.79 -11.38
C HIS A 23 6.49 1.20 -12.04
N ALA A 24 5.46 0.37 -11.92
CA ALA A 24 4.12 0.66 -12.43
C ALA A 24 3.31 1.65 -11.58
N LEU A 25 3.75 2.01 -10.38
CA LEU A 25 3.07 2.98 -9.52
C LEU A 25 3.56 4.40 -9.84
N THR A 26 3.24 4.90 -11.02
CA THR A 26 3.63 6.23 -11.50
C THR A 26 2.73 7.35 -11.03
N ALA A 27 1.49 7.02 -10.62
CA ALA A 27 0.57 7.99 -10.03
C ALA A 27 0.96 8.34 -8.59
N PRO A 28 0.60 9.54 -8.11
CA PRO A 28 0.83 9.91 -6.73
C PRO A 28 0.19 8.91 -5.75
N SER A 29 0.96 8.50 -4.75
CA SER A 29 0.52 7.62 -3.68
C SER A 29 0.69 8.33 -2.34
N PHE A 30 -0.12 7.99 -1.34
CA PHE A 30 0.12 8.50 0.00
C PHE A 30 0.07 7.39 1.05
N HIS A 31 0.74 7.66 2.17
CA HIS A 31 0.87 6.69 3.23
C HIS A 31 0.90 7.35 4.60
N ILE A 32 0.43 6.58 5.57
CA ILE A 32 0.47 6.92 6.99
C ILE A 32 1.14 5.75 7.69
N TRP A 33 2.25 6.01 8.38
CA TRP A 33 2.94 4.99 9.13
C TRP A 33 2.84 5.26 10.62
N GLY A 34 2.26 4.30 11.33
CA GLY A 34 1.99 4.39 12.75
C GLY A 34 3.19 4.74 13.62
N ARG A 35 4.40 4.35 13.20
CA ARG A 35 5.64 4.72 13.89
C ARG A 35 5.87 6.23 13.99
N GLU A 36 5.27 7.05 13.12
CA GLU A 36 5.37 8.50 13.17
C GLU A 36 4.63 9.09 14.38
N TRP A 37 3.62 8.38 14.88
CA TRP A 37 2.78 8.78 16.01
C TRP A 37 2.75 7.75 17.14
N ASN A 38 3.62 6.75 17.10
CA ASN A 38 3.63 5.62 18.04
C ASN A 38 2.25 4.94 18.10
N SER A 39 1.63 4.73 16.94
CA SER A 39 0.35 4.04 16.80
C SER A 39 0.54 2.70 16.08
N GLY A 40 -0.27 1.70 16.44
CA GLY A 40 -0.28 0.39 15.80
C GLY A 40 -1.06 0.37 14.49
N TYR A 41 -0.83 1.34 13.60
CA TYR A 41 -1.57 1.49 12.37
C TYR A 41 -0.68 1.93 11.21
N ARG A 42 -0.85 1.32 10.04
CA ARG A 42 -0.25 1.73 8.78
C ARG A 42 -1.30 1.67 7.68
N MET A 43 -1.26 2.63 6.77
CA MET A 43 -2.03 2.62 5.53
C MET A 43 -1.17 3.12 4.39
N ASP A 44 -1.14 2.33 3.33
CA ASP A 44 -0.62 2.74 2.03
C ASP A 44 -1.79 2.85 1.05
N TRP A 45 -1.88 3.97 0.35
CA TRP A 45 -2.89 4.27 -0.65
C TRP A 45 -2.23 4.44 -2.00
N PHE A 46 -2.60 3.59 -2.95
CA PHE A 46 -2.04 3.55 -4.28
C PHE A 46 -3.10 3.84 -5.33
N CYS A 47 -2.81 4.72 -6.27
CA CYS A 47 -3.57 4.83 -7.50
C CYS A 47 -2.89 3.95 -8.55
N VAL A 48 -3.56 2.86 -8.94
CA VAL A 48 -3.06 1.89 -9.92
C VAL A 48 -3.66 2.23 -11.28
N THR A 49 -2.81 2.51 -12.26
CA THR A 49 -3.19 2.98 -13.59
C THR A 49 -2.84 2.00 -14.70
N GLU A 50 -2.02 0.98 -14.40
CA GLU A 50 -1.58 -0.02 -15.37
C GLU A 50 -1.42 -1.40 -14.72
N PRO A 51 -1.49 -2.50 -15.50
CA PRO A 51 -1.31 -3.85 -15.01
C PRO A 51 0.13 -4.10 -14.51
N PHE A 52 0.28 -4.80 -13.38
CA PHE A 52 1.57 -5.29 -12.90
C PHE A 52 1.41 -6.36 -11.82
N LEU A 53 2.46 -7.15 -11.62
CA LEU A 53 2.58 -8.06 -10.48
C LEU A 53 3.23 -7.32 -9.31
N MET A 54 2.43 -7.03 -8.27
CA MET A 54 2.93 -6.29 -7.12
C MET A 54 3.77 -7.18 -6.20
N ILE A 55 3.28 -8.37 -5.87
CA ILE A 55 3.94 -9.30 -4.96
C ILE A 55 3.79 -10.71 -5.51
N ASN A 56 4.89 -11.42 -5.65
CA ASN A 56 4.90 -12.79 -6.15
C ASN A 56 5.05 -13.85 -5.05
N GLU A 57 5.78 -13.55 -3.97
CA GLU A 57 6.13 -14.53 -2.96
C GLU A 57 5.00 -14.69 -1.93
N PRO A 58 4.49 -15.94 -1.71
CA PRO A 58 3.59 -16.25 -0.61
C PRO A 58 4.25 -15.94 0.73
N HIS A 59 3.52 -15.22 1.59
CA HIS A 59 4.03 -14.81 2.90
C HIS A 59 2.89 -14.63 3.92
N THR A 60 3.26 -14.43 5.17
CA THR A 60 2.35 -14.13 6.28
C THR A 60 2.79 -12.87 7.02
N HIS A 61 1.89 -12.34 7.81
CA HIS A 61 2.17 -11.31 8.81
C HIS A 61 1.73 -11.79 10.20
N ASP A 62 2.22 -11.15 11.25
CA ASP A 62 1.77 -11.35 12.64
C ASP A 62 0.75 -10.30 13.11
N PHE A 63 0.14 -9.62 12.16
CA PHE A 63 -0.91 -8.62 12.37
C PHE A 63 -2.03 -8.80 11.34
N ASP A 64 -3.18 -8.26 11.65
CA ASP A 64 -4.31 -8.21 10.72
C ASP A 64 -4.09 -7.15 9.65
N GLN A 65 -4.43 -7.50 8.41
CA GLN A 65 -4.32 -6.64 7.25
C GLN A 65 -5.68 -6.54 6.54
N PHE A 66 -5.99 -5.38 6.01
CA PHE A 66 -7.15 -5.17 5.16
C PHE A 66 -6.71 -4.63 3.81
N LEU A 67 -7.14 -5.30 2.75
CA LEU A 67 -6.91 -4.86 1.38
C LEU A 67 -8.22 -4.29 0.84
N ALA A 68 -8.19 -3.06 0.34
CA ALA A 68 -9.36 -2.44 -0.24
C ALA A 68 -9.10 -2.10 -1.71
N PHE A 69 -10.08 -2.37 -2.55
CA PHE A 69 -10.06 -2.11 -3.99
C PHE A 69 -11.30 -1.31 -4.37
N GLN A 70 -11.12 -0.19 -5.05
CA GLN A 70 -12.23 0.65 -5.49
C GLN A 70 -11.87 1.45 -6.73
N ASN A 71 -12.88 1.99 -7.43
CA ASN A 71 -12.65 2.96 -8.50
C ASN A 71 -11.91 4.20 -7.96
N ALA A 72 -10.98 4.75 -8.74
CA ALA A 72 -10.27 5.98 -8.39
C ALA A 72 -11.17 7.23 -8.43
N ASP A 73 -12.27 7.18 -9.15
CA ASP A 73 -13.32 8.22 -9.10
C ASP A 73 -14.21 8.00 -7.88
N ALA A 74 -14.02 8.80 -6.84
CA ALA A 74 -14.79 8.70 -5.60
C ALA A 74 -16.29 8.99 -5.76
N THR A 75 -16.72 9.64 -6.84
CA THR A 75 -18.14 9.86 -7.15
C THR A 75 -18.80 8.62 -7.75
N ARG A 76 -17.99 7.66 -8.18
CA ARG A 76 -18.40 6.43 -8.88
C ARG A 76 -17.69 5.21 -8.29
N VAL A 77 -17.59 5.13 -6.97
CA VAL A 77 -16.79 4.15 -6.25
C VAL A 77 -17.04 2.69 -6.69
N ASN A 78 -18.28 2.35 -7.07
CA ASN A 78 -18.68 1.02 -7.51
C ASN A 78 -18.47 0.76 -9.02
N ASP A 79 -18.06 1.75 -9.80
CA ASP A 79 -17.76 1.57 -11.23
C ASP A 79 -16.33 1.05 -11.41
N PHE A 80 -16.10 -0.16 -10.91
CA PHE A 80 -14.81 -0.83 -10.92
C PHE A 80 -14.59 -1.53 -12.26
N ASP A 81 -13.63 -1.04 -13.06
CA ASP A 81 -13.33 -1.59 -14.39
C ASP A 81 -11.87 -2.07 -14.44
N ALA A 82 -11.62 -3.10 -13.63
CA ALA A 82 -10.33 -3.75 -13.49
C ALA A 82 -10.50 -5.22 -13.14
N GLU A 83 -9.43 -5.99 -13.25
CA GLU A 83 -9.34 -7.36 -12.75
C GLU A 83 -8.06 -7.50 -11.93
N VAL A 84 -8.20 -7.86 -10.66
CA VAL A 84 -7.08 -8.09 -9.74
C VAL A 84 -7.14 -9.52 -9.23
N TRP A 85 -6.01 -10.19 -9.21
CA TRP A 85 -5.88 -11.55 -8.71
C TRP A 85 -5.14 -11.57 -7.38
N LEU A 86 -5.78 -12.13 -6.36
CA LEU A 86 -5.17 -12.40 -5.07
C LEU A 86 -5.26 -13.90 -4.78
N TYR A 87 -4.14 -14.46 -4.37
CA TYR A 87 -4.09 -15.86 -3.92
C TYR A 87 -3.98 -15.90 -2.41
N VAL A 88 -4.80 -16.74 -1.76
CA VAL A 88 -4.87 -16.89 -0.30
C VAL A 88 -4.78 -18.36 0.06
N GLY A 89 -4.02 -18.68 1.09
CA GLY A 89 -3.75 -20.03 1.54
C GLY A 89 -2.32 -20.51 1.24
N PRO A 90 -1.91 -21.67 1.81
CA PRO A 90 -0.56 -22.17 1.66
C PRO A 90 -0.27 -22.62 0.23
N LYS A 91 0.99 -22.55 -0.17
CA LYS A 91 1.47 -22.94 -1.50
C LYS A 91 0.97 -24.34 -1.88
N GLY A 92 0.39 -24.47 -3.07
CA GLY A 92 -0.19 -25.72 -3.58
C GLY A 92 -1.63 -26.01 -3.12
N LYS A 93 -2.18 -25.17 -2.22
CA LYS A 93 -3.59 -25.20 -1.76
C LYS A 93 -4.23 -23.83 -1.75
N GLN A 94 -3.69 -22.91 -2.55
CA GLN A 94 -4.15 -21.54 -2.61
C GLN A 94 -5.50 -21.45 -3.32
N GLU A 95 -6.39 -20.62 -2.79
CA GLU A 95 -7.59 -20.18 -3.48
C GLU A 95 -7.29 -18.87 -4.20
N LYS A 96 -7.76 -18.75 -5.43
CA LYS A 96 -7.62 -17.54 -6.24
C LYS A 96 -8.88 -16.71 -6.14
N PHE A 97 -8.77 -15.51 -5.62
CA PHE A 97 -9.80 -14.48 -5.67
C PHE A 97 -9.60 -13.65 -6.96
N VAL A 98 -10.62 -13.62 -7.80
CA VAL A 98 -10.69 -12.76 -8.99
C VAL A 98 -11.57 -11.57 -8.62
N ILE A 99 -10.96 -10.42 -8.39
CA ILE A 99 -11.59 -9.20 -7.92
C ILE A 99 -11.95 -8.36 -9.14
N THR A 100 -13.25 -8.19 -9.37
CA THR A 100 -13.81 -7.42 -10.49
C THR A 100 -14.80 -6.35 -10.04
N GLU A 101 -14.87 -6.13 -8.73
CA GLU A 101 -15.77 -5.16 -8.12
C GLU A 101 -15.09 -4.48 -6.90
N THR A 102 -15.65 -3.37 -6.47
CA THR A 102 -15.22 -2.69 -5.24
C THR A 102 -15.43 -3.61 -4.05
N CYS A 103 -14.36 -3.85 -3.29
CA CYS A 103 -14.43 -4.76 -2.14
C CYS A 103 -13.37 -4.47 -1.08
N PHE A 104 -13.58 -5.10 0.08
CA PHE A 104 -12.58 -5.26 1.15
C PHE A 104 -12.28 -6.73 1.35
N ILE A 105 -11.02 -7.04 1.63
CA ILE A 105 -10.56 -8.37 2.01
C ILE A 105 -9.83 -8.26 3.34
N HIS A 106 -10.25 -9.03 4.33
CA HIS A 106 -9.56 -9.18 5.60
C HIS A 106 -8.58 -10.35 5.51
N ILE A 107 -7.33 -10.11 5.81
CA ILE A 107 -6.25 -11.10 5.93
C ILE A 107 -5.89 -11.19 7.42
N PRO A 108 -6.36 -12.20 8.14
CA PRO A 108 -6.00 -12.41 9.55
C PRO A 108 -4.51 -12.63 9.72
N ALA A 109 -4.00 -12.31 10.92
CA ALA A 109 -2.63 -12.64 11.30
C ALA A 109 -2.33 -14.14 11.08
N GLY A 110 -1.19 -14.43 10.47
CA GLY A 110 -0.76 -15.81 10.15
C GLY A 110 -1.34 -16.40 8.87
N MET A 111 -2.30 -15.76 8.20
CA MET A 111 -2.83 -16.24 6.92
C MET A 111 -1.81 -16.05 5.80
N VAL A 112 -1.49 -17.14 5.09
CA VAL A 112 -0.65 -17.08 3.89
C VAL A 112 -1.45 -16.43 2.77
N HIS A 113 -0.86 -15.43 2.12
CA HIS A 113 -1.47 -14.74 0.99
C HIS A 113 -0.41 -14.31 -0.03
N THR A 114 -0.85 -13.85 -1.19
CA THR A 114 -0.10 -13.55 -2.40
C THR A 114 0.24 -14.82 -3.20
N PRO A 115 0.46 -14.73 -4.53
CA PRO A 115 0.64 -13.49 -5.32
C PRO A 115 -0.50 -12.49 -5.29
N LEU A 116 -0.16 -11.20 -5.50
CA LEU A 116 -1.11 -10.13 -5.78
C LEU A 116 -0.74 -9.52 -7.14
N GLU A 117 -1.63 -9.67 -8.10
CA GLU A 117 -1.42 -9.22 -9.48
C GLU A 117 -2.58 -8.33 -9.93
N PHE A 118 -2.28 -7.11 -10.37
CA PHE A 118 -3.20 -6.23 -11.07
C PHE A 118 -3.19 -6.65 -12.55
N LYS A 119 -4.14 -7.50 -12.93
CA LYS A 119 -4.15 -8.21 -14.22
C LYS A 119 -4.63 -7.36 -15.37
N ILE A 120 -5.71 -6.64 -15.15
CA ILE A 120 -6.35 -5.75 -16.12
C ILE A 120 -6.73 -4.47 -15.41
N ILE A 121 -6.32 -3.33 -15.97
CA ILE A 121 -6.71 -2.00 -15.50
C ILE A 121 -7.24 -1.22 -16.71
N ARG A 122 -8.57 -1.15 -16.86
CA ARG A 122 -9.21 -0.35 -17.92
C ARG A 122 -9.52 1.06 -17.44
N LYS A 123 -9.81 1.20 -16.14
CA LYS A 123 -9.93 2.48 -15.45
C LYS A 123 -9.00 2.49 -14.24
N PRO A 124 -8.41 3.63 -13.88
CA PRO A 124 -7.62 3.72 -12.66
C PRO A 124 -8.41 3.24 -11.43
N ILE A 125 -7.76 2.49 -10.57
CA ILE A 125 -8.33 2.04 -9.30
C ILE A 125 -7.50 2.53 -8.13
N VAL A 126 -8.12 2.65 -6.98
CA VAL A 126 -7.44 2.82 -5.70
C VAL A 126 -7.28 1.46 -5.05
N PHE A 127 -6.07 1.16 -4.68
CA PHE A 127 -5.71 0.04 -3.82
C PHE A 127 -5.21 0.58 -2.48
N MET A 128 -5.78 0.11 -1.38
CA MET A 128 -5.32 0.44 -0.04
C MET A 128 -4.84 -0.83 0.66
N ASP A 129 -3.62 -0.75 1.21
CA ASP A 129 -3.05 -1.73 2.12
C ASP A 129 -3.07 -1.14 3.53
N ILE A 130 -3.93 -1.69 4.38
CA ILE A 130 -4.14 -1.24 5.76
C ILE A 130 -3.63 -2.34 6.69
N ALA A 131 -2.62 -2.04 7.49
CA ALA A 131 -2.01 -2.97 8.42
C ALA A 131 -2.16 -2.47 9.86
N LEU A 132 -2.63 -3.35 10.75
CA LEU A 132 -2.79 -3.03 12.17
C LEU A 132 -1.47 -3.26 12.92
N THR A 133 -0.45 -2.53 12.50
CA THR A 133 0.90 -2.61 13.07
C THR A 133 1.67 -1.30 12.91
N ALA A 134 2.61 -1.04 13.82
CA ALA A 134 3.60 0.03 13.66
C ALA A 134 4.74 -0.35 12.70
N GLU A 135 5.04 -1.66 12.60
CA GLU A 135 6.13 -2.20 11.79
C GLU A 135 5.59 -3.26 10.84
N TYR A 136 5.85 -3.07 9.55
CA TYR A 136 5.39 -3.98 8.51
C TYR A 136 6.48 -4.99 8.19
N ILE A 137 6.25 -6.25 8.59
CA ILE A 137 7.18 -7.36 8.36
C ILE A 137 6.46 -8.45 7.59
N ARG A 138 7.06 -8.90 6.48
CA ARG A 138 6.65 -10.10 5.74
C ARG A 138 7.45 -11.29 6.25
N LYS A 139 6.75 -12.38 6.58
CA LYS A 139 7.36 -13.66 6.92
C LYS A 139 7.16 -14.60 5.74
N PRO A 140 8.19 -14.97 4.97
CA PRO A 140 8.02 -15.84 3.83
C PRO A 140 7.48 -17.20 4.29
N GLU A 141 6.61 -17.81 3.50
CA GLU A 141 6.11 -19.16 3.74
C GLU A 141 7.26 -20.16 3.73
N ASP A 142 8.19 -20.01 2.79
CA ASP A 142 9.42 -20.78 2.72
C ASP A 142 10.47 -20.18 3.67
N LYS A 143 10.61 -20.81 4.84
CA LYS A 143 11.54 -20.37 5.90
C LYS A 143 13.03 -20.44 5.51
N THR A 144 13.36 -21.07 4.38
CA THR A 144 14.75 -21.10 3.86
C THR A 144 15.11 -19.81 3.11
N LYS A 145 14.11 -19.00 2.76
CA LYS A 145 14.30 -17.71 2.12
C LYS A 145 14.49 -16.61 3.13
N PRO A 146 15.35 -15.62 2.85
CA PRO A 146 15.50 -14.50 3.76
C PRO A 146 14.17 -13.75 3.93
N ILE A 147 13.89 -13.30 5.15
CA ILE A 147 12.76 -12.41 5.42
C ILE A 147 13.01 -11.11 4.67
N THR A 148 12.14 -10.78 3.72
CA THR A 148 12.18 -9.47 3.08
C THR A 148 11.64 -8.44 4.07
N VAL A 149 12.52 -7.85 4.87
CA VAL A 149 12.18 -6.69 5.67
C VAL A 149 12.16 -5.51 4.71
N GLU A 150 11.00 -4.92 4.47
CA GLU A 150 10.94 -3.59 3.86
C GLU A 150 11.59 -2.61 4.85
N ARG A 151 12.90 -2.43 4.72
CA ARG A 151 13.56 -1.28 5.32
C ARG A 151 13.11 -0.07 4.53
N HIS A 152 12.00 0.53 4.97
CA HIS A 152 11.71 1.89 4.54
C HIS A 152 12.89 2.74 5.02
N GLU A 153 13.78 3.10 4.11
CA GLU A 153 14.76 4.14 4.39
C GLU A 153 13.99 5.29 5.03
N LYS A 154 14.50 5.82 6.14
CA LYS A 154 13.94 7.00 6.82
C LYS A 154 13.53 7.97 5.73
N ALA A 155 12.25 8.31 5.63
CA ALA A 155 11.78 9.30 4.69
C ALA A 155 12.70 10.50 4.86
N LYS A 156 13.54 10.76 3.86
CA LYS A 156 14.35 11.97 3.83
C LYS A 156 13.34 13.09 3.96
N GLY A 157 13.53 13.94 4.95
CA GLY A 157 12.62 15.01 5.30
C GLY A 157 12.14 15.78 4.06
N PRO A 158 11.11 16.61 4.17
CA PRO A 158 10.41 17.17 3.03
C PRO A 158 11.43 17.72 2.01
N VAL A 159 11.33 17.23 0.76
CA VAL A 159 12.12 17.74 -0.35
C VAL A 159 11.88 19.24 -0.39
N GLY A 160 12.92 20.01 -0.10
CA GLY A 160 12.84 21.47 -0.01
C GLY A 160 12.21 22.02 -1.29
N HIS A 161 11.18 22.84 -1.14
CA HIS A 161 10.62 23.60 -2.24
C HIS A 161 11.75 24.38 -2.93
N PRO A 162 11.86 24.33 -4.26
CA PRO A 162 12.75 25.23 -4.98
C PRO A 162 12.36 26.67 -4.61
N SER A 163 13.30 27.39 -4.01
CA SER A 163 13.13 28.80 -3.66
C SER A 163 12.70 29.56 -4.90
N ARG A 164 11.58 30.27 -4.81
CA ARG A 164 11.19 31.27 -5.83
C ARG A 164 12.37 32.24 -6.00
N ARG A 165 13.04 32.15 -7.12
CA ARG A 165 13.99 33.23 -7.54
C ARG A 165 13.18 34.52 -7.63
N LYS A 166 13.49 35.47 -6.76
CA LYS A 166 13.07 36.85 -6.94
C LYS A 166 13.69 37.33 -8.26
N LYS A 167 12.84 37.67 -9.22
CA LYS A 167 13.28 38.48 -10.36
C LYS A 167 13.50 39.90 -9.83
N ALA A 168 14.70 40.42 -10.03
CA ALA A 168 15.02 41.86 -9.90
C ALA A 168 14.34 42.64 -11.02
#